data_219d312d3590ee4e8c2ffeb760537f47
#
_entry.id   219d312d3590ee4e8c2ffeb760537f47
#
_cell.length_a   1.000
_cell.length_b   1.000
_cell.length_c   1.000
_cell.angle_alpha   90.00
_cell.angle_beta   90.00
_cell.angle_gamma   90.00
#
_symmetry.space_group_name_H-M   'P 1'
#
loop_
_entity.id
_entity.type
_entity.pdbx_description
1 polymer ?
#
loop_
_entity_poly.entity_id
_entity_poly.type
_entity_poly.pdbx_seq_one_letter_code
_entity_poly.pdbx_strand_id
1 'polypeptide(L)'
;GGLAAALALLDRDCGERLLAFQHLVYPMLDDRTCVRESAHPFAGRHVWTARSNQFGWASYLGLEPGPADLDYLAAPGRCGNLAGLPPAYISTGALDLFVDEDMDYARRLSRAGVPVELALYPGAVHGFDLLPGTAIGERARRERIAALGRALASARGRPPR
;
A
#
# COMPACT_ATOMS: atom_id res chain seq x y z
N GLY A 1 -3.97 5.12 -0.50
CA GLY A 1 -2.67 4.39 -0.68
C GLY A 1 -2.50 3.89 -2.10
N GLY A 2 -3.48 3.21 -2.69
CA GLY A 2 -3.36 2.64 -4.05
C GLY A 2 -3.03 3.68 -5.12
N LEU A 3 -3.74 4.79 -5.18
CA LEU A 3 -3.44 5.88 -6.12
C LEU A 3 -2.03 6.49 -5.91
N ALA A 4 -1.55 6.53 -4.67
CA ALA A 4 -0.19 7.01 -4.40
C ALA A 4 0.88 6.03 -4.94
N ALA A 5 0.65 4.73 -4.83
CA ALA A 5 1.52 3.72 -5.42
C ALA A 5 1.46 3.75 -6.96
N ALA A 6 0.26 3.91 -7.55
CA ALA A 6 0.09 4.08 -8.99
C ALA A 6 0.83 5.32 -9.51
N LEU A 7 0.76 6.44 -8.78
CA LEU A 7 1.48 7.66 -9.15
C LEU A 7 3.00 7.45 -9.13
N ALA A 8 3.52 6.67 -8.18
CA ALA A 8 4.95 6.35 -8.14
C ALA A 8 5.39 5.49 -9.35
N LEU A 9 4.54 4.57 -9.78
CA LEU A 9 4.76 3.79 -11.01
C LEU A 9 4.74 4.69 -12.25
N LEU A 10 3.74 5.55 -12.36
CA LEU A 10 3.61 6.48 -13.49
C LEU A 10 4.81 7.44 -13.57
N ASP A 11 5.22 8.05 -12.46
CA ASP A 11 6.39 8.94 -12.37
C ASP A 11 7.67 8.25 -12.84
N ARG A 12 7.88 6.99 -12.42
CA ARG A 12 9.00 6.17 -12.89
C ARG A 12 8.93 5.90 -14.41
N ASP A 13 7.75 5.50 -14.90
CA ASP A 13 7.57 5.05 -16.30
C ASP A 13 7.62 6.21 -17.29
N CYS A 14 7.20 7.41 -16.87
CA CYS A 14 7.41 8.64 -17.61
C CYS A 14 8.86 9.14 -17.54
N GLY A 15 9.70 8.58 -16.68
CA GLY A 15 11.10 8.98 -16.51
C GLY A 15 11.31 10.26 -15.71
N GLU A 16 10.24 10.85 -15.19
CA GLU A 16 10.26 12.14 -14.48
C GLU A 16 11.03 12.05 -13.15
N ARG A 17 10.80 10.96 -12.37
CA ARG A 17 11.45 10.68 -11.08
C ARG A 17 11.37 11.82 -10.08
N LEU A 18 10.23 12.47 -10.03
CA LEU A 18 9.94 13.61 -9.15
C LEU A 18 9.66 13.16 -7.72
N LEU A 19 9.13 11.94 -7.54
CA LEU A 19 8.75 11.43 -6.24
C LEU A 19 9.97 10.91 -5.47
N ALA A 20 10.17 11.42 -4.25
CA ALA A 20 11.27 11.05 -3.39
C ALA A 20 10.96 9.86 -2.47
N PHE A 21 9.66 9.60 -2.20
CA PHE A 21 9.23 8.61 -1.21
C PHE A 21 7.79 8.20 -1.42
N GLN A 22 7.46 6.95 -1.11
CA GLN A 22 6.10 6.40 -1.04
C GLN A 22 5.69 6.21 0.43
N HIS A 23 4.62 6.88 0.86
CA HIS A 23 4.08 6.72 2.21
C HIS A 23 2.70 6.08 2.12
N LEU A 24 2.65 4.77 2.28
CA LEU A 24 1.48 3.93 2.02
C LEU A 24 0.90 3.39 3.33
N VAL A 25 -0.31 3.81 3.65
CA VAL A 25 -1.01 3.41 4.87
C VAL A 25 -2.16 2.49 4.46
N TYR A 26 -2.09 1.22 4.85
CA TYR A 26 -2.97 0.12 4.46
C TYR A 26 -3.51 0.29 3.03
N PRO A 27 -2.61 0.33 2.03
CA PRO A 27 -3.00 0.65 0.67
C PRO A 27 -3.82 -0.47 0.02
N MET A 28 -4.87 -0.11 -0.71
CA MET A 28 -5.60 -1.00 -1.61
C MET A 28 -4.85 -1.08 -2.94
N LEU A 29 -4.16 -2.19 -3.21
CA LEU A 29 -3.21 -2.33 -4.32
C LEU A 29 -3.65 -3.32 -5.39
N ASP A 30 -4.39 -4.37 -5.01
CA ASP A 30 -4.72 -5.50 -5.88
C ASP A 30 -6.23 -5.77 -5.89
N ASP A 31 -6.86 -5.55 -7.01
CA ASP A 31 -8.29 -5.77 -7.21
C ASP A 31 -8.70 -7.24 -7.03
N ARG A 32 -7.76 -8.17 -7.20
CA ARG A 32 -8.00 -9.61 -7.02
C ARG A 32 -8.16 -10.02 -5.56
N THR A 33 -7.78 -9.18 -4.61
CA THR A 33 -7.86 -9.51 -3.16
C THR A 33 -9.27 -9.89 -2.72
N CYS A 34 -10.32 -9.28 -3.29
CA CYS A 34 -11.70 -9.60 -2.93
C CYS A 34 -12.32 -10.78 -3.69
N VAL A 35 -11.64 -11.31 -4.72
CA VAL A 35 -12.13 -12.42 -5.57
C VAL A 35 -11.25 -13.67 -5.52
N ARG A 36 -10.21 -13.67 -4.67
CA ARG A 36 -9.32 -14.83 -4.48
C ARG A 36 -10.06 -15.98 -3.82
N GLU A 37 -9.84 -17.21 -4.33
CA GLU A 37 -10.39 -18.43 -3.73
C GLU A 37 -9.87 -18.69 -2.32
N SER A 38 -8.58 -18.39 -2.04
CA SER A 38 -7.97 -18.54 -0.71
C SER A 38 -7.92 -17.20 0.01
N ALA A 39 -9.01 -16.83 0.67
CA ALA A 39 -9.04 -15.66 1.53
C ALA A 39 -8.25 -15.90 2.83
N HIS A 40 -7.63 -14.85 3.36
CA HIS A 40 -6.98 -14.91 4.66
C HIS A 40 -7.99 -15.32 5.75
N PRO A 41 -7.70 -16.35 6.60
CA PRO A 41 -8.69 -16.93 7.49
C PRO A 41 -9.22 -15.98 8.57
N PHE A 42 -8.52 -14.90 8.89
CA PHE A 42 -8.88 -13.97 9.97
C PHE A 42 -8.99 -12.50 9.50
N ALA A 43 -8.34 -12.11 8.42
CA ALA A 43 -8.35 -10.73 7.93
C ALA A 43 -9.65 -10.38 7.16
N GLY A 44 -9.95 -9.08 7.05
CA GLY A 44 -11.08 -8.59 6.27
C GLY A 44 -12.46 -8.90 6.83
N ARG A 45 -12.57 -9.28 8.12
CA ARG A 45 -13.85 -9.58 8.77
C ARG A 45 -14.53 -8.35 9.38
N HIS A 46 -13.78 -7.27 9.60
CA HIS A 46 -14.22 -6.06 10.29
C HIS A 46 -13.84 -4.83 9.51
N VAL A 47 -14.66 -3.78 9.60
CA VAL A 47 -14.49 -2.45 8.99
C VAL A 47 -14.48 -2.52 7.47
N TRP A 48 -13.40 -3.02 6.85
CA TRP A 48 -13.26 -3.17 5.40
C TRP A 48 -13.26 -4.66 5.03
N THR A 49 -14.34 -5.11 4.41
CA THR A 49 -14.56 -6.52 4.07
C THR A 49 -14.35 -6.79 2.59
N ALA A 50 -14.22 -8.07 2.20
CA ALA A 50 -14.14 -8.46 0.78
C ALA A 50 -15.31 -7.88 -0.05
N ARG A 51 -16.54 -7.88 0.50
CA ARG A 51 -17.70 -7.29 -0.17
C ARG A 51 -17.58 -5.78 -0.34
N SER A 52 -17.11 -5.06 0.69
CA SER A 52 -16.87 -3.61 0.60
C SER A 52 -15.78 -3.31 -0.44
N ASN A 53 -14.76 -4.14 -0.47
CA ASN A 53 -13.64 -4.01 -1.41
C ASN A 53 -14.05 -4.30 -2.85
N GLN A 54 -14.89 -5.32 -3.09
CA GLN A 54 -15.47 -5.61 -4.40
C GLN A 54 -16.28 -4.42 -4.91
N PHE A 55 -17.15 -3.86 -4.07
CA PHE A 55 -17.91 -2.66 -4.41
C PHE A 55 -16.98 -1.47 -4.72
N GLY A 56 -15.93 -1.26 -3.91
CA GLY A 56 -14.97 -0.19 -4.12
C GLY A 56 -14.22 -0.33 -5.45
N TRP A 57 -13.72 -1.52 -5.75
CA TRP A 57 -13.04 -1.79 -7.02
C TRP A 57 -13.99 -1.65 -8.22
N ALA A 58 -15.19 -2.25 -8.16
CA ALA A 58 -16.17 -2.15 -9.24
C ALA A 58 -16.55 -0.69 -9.52
N SER A 59 -16.72 0.13 -8.47
CA SER A 59 -17.01 1.56 -8.60
C SER A 59 -15.85 2.34 -9.22
N TYR A 60 -14.61 2.01 -8.85
CA TYR A 60 -13.41 2.68 -9.36
C TYR A 60 -13.09 2.29 -10.80
N LEU A 61 -13.22 1.02 -11.12
CA LEU A 61 -12.87 0.49 -12.45
C LEU A 61 -13.99 0.65 -13.48
N GLY A 62 -15.25 0.78 -13.04
CA GLY A 62 -16.42 0.71 -13.90
C GLY A 62 -16.73 -0.71 -14.42
N LEU A 63 -16.08 -1.73 -13.84
CA LEU A 63 -16.25 -3.16 -14.17
C LEU A 63 -15.95 -4.02 -12.93
N GLU A 64 -16.33 -5.31 -12.97
CA GLU A 64 -16.05 -6.24 -11.89
C GLU A 64 -14.52 -6.46 -11.71
N PRO A 65 -14.02 -6.53 -10.44
CA PRO A 65 -12.61 -6.78 -10.16
C PRO A 65 -12.17 -8.17 -10.60
N GLY A 66 -10.88 -8.31 -10.93
CA GLY A 66 -10.27 -9.58 -11.29
C GLY A 66 -10.02 -9.84 -12.77
N PRO A 67 -10.31 -8.93 -13.74
CA PRO A 67 -10.03 -9.21 -15.14
C PRO A 67 -8.53 -9.45 -15.36
N ALA A 68 -8.19 -10.29 -16.36
CA ALA A 68 -6.79 -10.68 -16.57
C ALA A 68 -5.90 -9.53 -17.05
N ASP A 69 -6.45 -8.61 -17.84
CA ASP A 69 -5.78 -7.54 -18.59
C ASP A 69 -5.89 -6.15 -17.95
N LEU A 70 -6.21 -6.08 -16.65
CA LEU A 70 -6.28 -4.80 -15.95
C LEU A 70 -4.92 -4.10 -15.90
N ASP A 71 -4.91 -2.83 -16.27
CA ASP A 71 -3.72 -1.97 -16.20
C ASP A 71 -3.21 -1.86 -14.74
N TYR A 72 -1.91 -2.08 -14.56
CA TYR A 72 -1.27 -1.96 -13.25
C TYR A 72 -1.29 -0.52 -12.69
N LEU A 73 -1.50 0.51 -13.49
CA LEU A 73 -1.73 1.87 -12.99
C LEU A 73 -3.10 1.99 -12.30
N ALA A 74 -4.06 1.14 -12.64
CA ALA A 74 -5.30 1.02 -11.89
C ALA A 74 -5.15 0.15 -10.62
N ALA A 75 -4.34 -0.92 -10.70
CA ALA A 75 -4.09 -1.86 -9.61
C ALA A 75 -2.59 -2.10 -9.41
N PRO A 76 -1.86 -1.25 -8.64
CA PRO A 76 -0.40 -1.27 -8.51
C PRO A 76 0.20 -2.60 -8.07
N GLY A 77 -0.54 -3.41 -7.32
CA GLY A 77 -0.17 -4.76 -6.95
C GLY A 77 0.06 -5.70 -8.13
N ARG A 78 -0.49 -5.40 -9.30
CA ARG A 78 -0.30 -6.18 -10.53
C ARG A 78 1.01 -5.88 -11.26
N CYS A 79 1.67 -4.77 -10.95
CA CYS A 79 2.92 -4.39 -11.65
C CYS A 79 3.99 -5.46 -11.45
N GLY A 80 4.49 -6.04 -12.54
CA GLY A 80 5.50 -7.10 -12.52
C GLY A 80 6.91 -6.60 -12.16
N ASN A 81 7.22 -5.33 -12.48
CA ASN A 81 8.53 -4.73 -12.24
C ASN A 81 8.42 -3.51 -11.33
N LEU A 82 8.95 -3.61 -10.12
CA LEU A 82 8.99 -2.52 -9.14
C LEU A 82 10.37 -1.85 -9.02
N ALA A 83 11.33 -2.21 -9.86
CA ALA A 83 12.65 -1.60 -9.84
C ALA A 83 12.58 -0.10 -10.18
N GLY A 84 13.45 0.68 -9.55
CA GLY A 84 13.56 2.13 -9.80
C GLY A 84 12.49 3.00 -9.14
N LEU A 85 11.55 2.40 -8.40
CA LEU A 85 10.59 3.15 -7.56
C LEU A 85 11.31 3.86 -6.40
N PRO A 86 10.75 4.97 -5.90
CA PRO A 86 11.27 5.62 -4.71
C PRO A 86 11.14 4.74 -3.46
N PRO A 87 11.99 4.93 -2.43
CA PRO A 87 11.86 4.24 -1.14
C PRO A 87 10.44 4.32 -0.60
N ALA A 88 10.01 3.29 0.13
CA ALA A 88 8.65 3.17 0.62
C ALA A 88 8.57 2.93 2.14
N TYR A 89 7.53 3.45 2.75
CA TYR A 89 7.00 3.02 4.03
C TYR A 89 5.61 2.46 3.81
N ILE A 90 5.38 1.24 4.25
CA ILE A 90 4.08 0.56 4.18
C ILE A 90 3.66 0.19 5.60
N SER A 91 2.42 0.50 5.96
CA SER A 91 1.87 0.08 7.25
C SER A 91 0.50 -0.56 7.07
N THR A 92 0.26 -1.68 7.77
CA THR A 92 -1.00 -2.42 7.68
C THR A 92 -1.35 -3.11 8.99
N GLY A 93 -2.63 -3.40 9.20
CA GLY A 93 -3.10 -4.18 10.34
C GLY A 93 -3.08 -5.67 10.03
N ALA A 94 -2.74 -6.52 11.01
CA ALA A 94 -2.71 -7.97 10.82
C ALA A 94 -4.11 -8.59 10.57
N LEU A 95 -5.19 -7.85 10.84
CA LEU A 95 -6.57 -8.25 10.55
C LEU A 95 -7.21 -7.42 9.43
N ASP A 96 -6.42 -6.56 8.77
CA ASP A 96 -6.85 -5.79 7.62
C ASP A 96 -7.00 -6.71 6.39
N LEU A 97 -8.00 -6.46 5.56
CA LEU A 97 -8.20 -7.19 4.30
C LEU A 97 -6.95 -7.14 3.40
N PHE A 98 -6.21 -6.03 3.45
CA PHE A 98 -5.07 -5.75 2.59
C PHE A 98 -3.74 -6.33 3.08
N VAL A 99 -3.72 -7.03 4.23
CA VAL A 99 -2.48 -7.49 4.86
C VAL A 99 -1.61 -8.32 3.90
N ASP A 100 -2.19 -9.24 3.15
CA ASP A 100 -1.44 -10.13 2.26
C ASP A 100 -0.86 -9.37 1.05
N GLU A 101 -1.66 -8.47 0.43
CA GLU A 101 -1.19 -7.68 -0.71
C GLU A 101 -0.14 -6.65 -0.30
N ASP A 102 -0.26 -6.05 0.88
CA ASP A 102 0.70 -5.10 1.43
C ASP A 102 2.04 -5.76 1.74
N MET A 103 2.00 -6.94 2.35
CA MET A 103 3.21 -7.75 2.63
C MET A 103 3.87 -8.22 1.33
N ASP A 104 3.08 -8.68 0.34
CA ASP A 104 3.62 -9.10 -0.95
C ASP A 104 4.26 -7.92 -1.69
N TYR A 105 3.60 -6.77 -1.71
CA TYR A 105 4.12 -5.57 -2.37
C TYR A 105 5.43 -5.11 -1.72
N ALA A 106 5.51 -5.08 -0.38
CA ALA A 106 6.74 -4.77 0.35
C ALA A 106 7.87 -5.77 0.03
N ARG A 107 7.56 -7.07 0.04
CA ARG A 107 8.52 -8.13 -0.34
C ARG A 107 9.05 -7.94 -1.76
N ARG A 108 8.18 -7.60 -2.71
CA ARG A 108 8.53 -7.38 -4.11
C ARG A 108 9.35 -6.11 -4.31
N LEU A 109 9.05 -5.02 -3.61
CA LEU A 109 9.88 -3.81 -3.56
C LEU A 109 11.30 -4.15 -3.09
N SER A 110 11.43 -4.85 -1.97
CA SER A 110 12.73 -5.28 -1.44
C SER A 110 13.53 -6.12 -2.43
N ARG A 111 12.89 -7.09 -3.10
CA ARG A 111 13.53 -7.93 -4.13
C ARG A 111 13.92 -7.15 -5.39
N ALA A 112 13.24 -6.05 -5.66
CA ALA A 112 13.57 -5.13 -6.76
C ALA A 112 14.67 -4.10 -6.40
N GLY A 113 15.27 -4.21 -5.19
CA GLY A 113 16.31 -3.30 -4.72
C GLY A 113 15.78 -1.95 -4.24
N VAL A 114 14.47 -1.81 -4.02
CA VAL A 114 13.84 -0.59 -3.49
C VAL A 114 13.84 -0.66 -1.96
N PRO A 115 14.44 0.32 -1.26
CA PRO A 115 14.38 0.38 0.20
C PRO A 115 12.92 0.46 0.68
N VAL A 116 12.53 -0.45 1.56
CA VAL A 116 11.16 -0.50 2.09
C VAL A 116 11.17 -0.76 3.59
N GLU A 117 10.36 -0.01 4.32
CA GLU A 117 10.03 -0.26 5.72
C GLU A 117 8.58 -0.73 5.78
N LEU A 118 8.34 -1.92 6.36
CA LEU A 118 7.01 -2.48 6.56
C LEU A 118 6.69 -2.55 8.04
N ALA A 119 5.58 -1.90 8.44
CA ALA A 119 5.04 -1.95 9.80
C ALA A 119 3.74 -2.75 9.82
N LEU A 120 3.77 -3.93 10.47
CA LEU A 120 2.61 -4.79 10.68
C LEU A 120 2.13 -4.67 12.13
N TYR A 121 0.86 -4.32 12.32
CA TYR A 121 0.27 -4.09 13.64
C TYR A 121 -0.61 -5.26 14.06
N PRO A 122 -0.21 -6.03 15.11
CA PRO A 122 -0.98 -7.18 15.59
C PRO A 122 -2.39 -6.80 16.07
N GLY A 123 -3.41 -7.56 15.65
CA GLY A 123 -4.80 -7.34 16.06
C GLY A 123 -5.48 -6.10 15.48
N ALA A 124 -4.77 -5.31 14.67
CA ALA A 124 -5.31 -4.11 14.06
C ALA A 124 -6.12 -4.45 12.80
N VAL A 125 -7.27 -3.80 12.66
CA VAL A 125 -8.16 -3.86 11.48
C VAL A 125 -7.92 -2.67 10.57
N HIS A 126 -8.55 -2.61 9.40
CA HIS A 126 -8.50 -1.44 8.53
C HIS A 126 -8.94 -0.16 9.28
N GLY A 127 -8.20 0.93 9.12
CA GLY A 127 -8.53 2.20 9.77
C GLY A 127 -8.34 2.25 11.29
N PHE A 128 -7.64 1.30 11.90
CA PHE A 128 -7.46 1.19 13.35
C PHE A 128 -6.86 2.44 14.02
N ASP A 129 -6.05 3.17 13.29
CA ASP A 129 -5.40 4.39 13.77
C ASP A 129 -6.33 5.63 13.78
N LEU A 130 -7.52 5.50 13.20
CA LEU A 130 -8.58 6.53 13.28
C LEU A 130 -9.33 6.45 14.62
N LEU A 131 -9.21 5.33 15.36
CA LEU A 131 -9.82 5.18 16.67
C LEU A 131 -9.00 5.94 17.72
N PRO A 132 -9.57 6.97 18.36
CA PRO A 132 -8.84 7.77 19.35
C PRO A 132 -8.56 6.96 20.63
N GLY A 133 -7.46 7.26 21.30
CA GLY A 133 -7.14 6.70 22.62
C GLY A 133 -6.66 5.24 22.60
N THR A 134 -6.40 4.66 21.43
CA THR A 134 -5.84 3.30 21.35
C THR A 134 -4.32 3.35 21.29
N ALA A 135 -3.63 2.60 22.15
CA ALA A 135 -2.16 2.57 22.19
C ALA A 135 -1.55 2.16 20.85
N ILE A 136 -2.21 1.21 20.14
CA ILE A 136 -1.76 0.73 18.83
C ILE A 136 -1.90 1.81 17.74
N GLY A 137 -3.01 2.56 17.74
CA GLY A 137 -3.24 3.68 16.82
C GLY A 137 -2.27 4.83 17.04
N GLU A 138 -1.99 5.17 18.31
CA GLU A 138 -1.01 6.19 18.66
C GLU A 138 0.41 5.77 18.27
N ARG A 139 0.76 4.49 18.49
CA ARG A 139 2.03 3.94 18.05
C ARG A 139 2.17 4.06 16.52
N ALA A 140 1.17 3.62 15.76
CA ALA A 140 1.18 3.67 14.31
C ALA A 140 1.33 5.11 13.79
N ARG A 141 0.61 6.07 14.39
CA ARG A 141 0.74 7.49 14.02
C ARG A 141 2.13 8.04 14.27
N ARG A 142 2.75 7.73 15.42
CA ARG A 142 4.13 8.15 15.71
C ARG A 142 5.13 7.55 14.72
N GLU A 143 5.03 6.25 14.44
CA GLU A 143 5.96 5.55 13.56
C GLU A 143 5.87 6.05 12.11
N ARG A 144 4.67 6.26 11.58
CA ARG A 144 4.50 6.80 10.21
C ARG A 144 4.96 8.25 10.07
N ILE A 145 4.73 9.10 11.08
CA ILE A 145 5.24 10.47 11.09
C ILE A 145 6.78 10.47 11.13
N ALA A 146 7.38 9.61 11.95
CA ALA A 146 8.82 9.46 12.02
C ALA A 146 9.41 8.97 10.68
N ALA A 147 8.77 8.01 10.00
CA ALA A 147 9.18 7.54 8.68
C ALA A 147 9.13 8.67 7.64
N LEU A 148 8.06 9.45 7.61
CA LEU A 148 7.95 10.62 6.74
C LEU A 148 9.01 11.67 7.04
N GLY A 149 9.27 11.95 8.33
CA GLY A 149 10.31 12.88 8.75
C GLY A 149 11.70 12.46 8.28
N ARG A 150 12.05 11.16 8.38
CA ARG A 150 13.33 10.62 7.84
C ARG A 150 13.42 10.78 6.32
N ALA A 151 12.34 10.51 5.61
CA ALA A 151 12.29 10.64 4.15
C ALA A 151 12.49 12.08 3.69
N LEU A 152 11.83 13.05 4.34
CA LEU A 152 11.96 14.48 4.06
C LEU A 152 13.37 15.00 4.36
N ALA A 153 14.00 14.55 5.46
CA ALA A 153 15.36 14.90 5.78
C ALA A 153 16.35 14.39 4.72
N SER A 154 16.17 13.15 4.27
CA SER A 154 17.00 12.54 3.22
C SER A 154 16.82 13.22 1.86
N ALA A 155 15.60 13.66 1.52
CA ALA A 155 15.32 14.38 0.28
C ALA A 155 15.98 15.76 0.23
N ARG A 156 16.03 16.47 1.36
CA ARG A 156 16.70 17.80 1.48
C ARG A 156 18.21 17.72 1.32
N GLY A 157 18.83 16.60 1.64
CA GLY A 157 20.28 16.39 1.49
C GLY A 157 20.71 15.94 0.09
N ARG A 158 19.78 15.70 -0.85
CA ARG A 158 20.12 15.38 -2.22
C ARG A 158 20.35 16.65 -3.04
N PRO A 159 21.47 16.76 -3.80
CA PRO A 159 21.63 17.87 -4.74
C PRO A 159 20.49 17.84 -5.78
N PRO A 160 20.08 19.01 -6.32
CA PRO A 160 19.13 19.07 -7.41
C PRO A 160 19.68 18.25 -8.59
N ARG A 161 18.81 17.44 -9.18
CA ARG A 161 19.15 16.63 -10.38
C ARG A 161 19.14 17.48 -11.64
#